data_5d6be7ea712abd980c25a61fe817b315
#
_entry.id   5d6be7ea712abd980c25a61fe817b315
#
_cell.length_a   1.000
_cell.length_b   1.000
_cell.length_c   1.000
_cell.angle_alpha   90.00
_cell.angle_beta   90.00
_cell.angle_gamma   90.00
#
_symmetry.space_group_name_H-M   'P 1'
#
loop_
_entity.id
_entity.type
_entity.pdbx_description
1 polymer ?
#
loop_
_entity_poly.entity_id
_entity_poly.type
_entity_poly.pdbx_seq_one_letter_code
_entity_poly.pdbx_strand_id
1 'polypeptide(L)'
;MTAPEIRAVLSWRVLAAGALLLVSACSFTEESLWPSLTGEAPTGSRAPARPAVAAAPVEPGSRAVAAQPQLGSSEFQPGGVTSGPVTGTFVGEKVGELRGEMTRLQGNISQHNRLLQELRSKIVQDSQRYHGTVAAINSRLQIGTTPGNPILVQQLNGAQAELARISANVGEMNKLATGVGSDSTMSAYLAETARSTFTISGAVDEDHRQLAILEDEVNRTAVLIDRLLKEVSDDVRRQSAYVATERGNLNLLTTGVKSGEIYGASLVNQAMAANAFPRSASAAPAADLASRRPLVTVRFDRPDVAYQQALYNAVSQVLERQPGATFDLVAVAPTAGGPARVALNTTQSRRLADGVLRSLVDMGLPADRVAVSGRTSDAARENEVHLYLR
;
A
#
# COMPACT_ATOMS: atom_id res chain seq x y z
N MET A 1 -34.88 -66.46 22.01
CA MET A 1 -35.63 -65.79 23.09
C MET A 1 -35.50 -64.31 22.75
N THR A 2 -36.44 -63.86 22.07
CA THR A 2 -37.53 -62.89 22.31
C THR A 2 -37.06 -61.41 22.29
N ALA A 3 -37.41 -60.74 21.17
CA ALA A 3 -37.71 -59.33 21.12
C ALA A 3 -38.94 -58.99 22.01
N PRO A 4 -39.30 -57.74 22.30
CA PRO A 4 -40.10 -57.04 21.30
C PRO A 4 -39.85 -55.51 21.14
N GLU A 5 -40.31 -55.07 20.00
CA GLU A 5 -40.72 -53.71 19.63
C GLU A 5 -41.66 -53.05 20.65
N ILE A 6 -41.65 -51.67 20.65
CA ILE A 6 -42.89 -50.90 20.75
C ILE A 6 -42.73 -49.59 19.95
N ARG A 7 -43.67 -49.43 19.04
CA ARG A 7 -44.13 -48.27 18.29
C ARG A 7 -44.85 -47.28 19.20
N ALA A 8 -44.79 -45.99 18.85
CA ALA A 8 -45.93 -45.04 18.90
C ALA A 8 -45.43 -43.71 18.29
N VAL A 9 -45.77 -43.33 17.08
CA VAL A 9 -47.02 -42.79 16.53
C VAL A 9 -47.47 -41.43 17.14
N LEU A 10 -47.32 -40.40 16.33
CA LEU A 10 -48.33 -39.38 15.89
C LEU A 10 -48.85 -38.37 16.91
N SER A 11 -48.68 -37.09 16.60
CA SER A 11 -49.71 -36.04 16.39
C SER A 11 -49.05 -34.66 16.34
N TRP A 12 -48.97 -33.92 15.28
CA TRP A 12 -49.88 -33.14 14.47
C TRP A 12 -50.84 -32.24 15.27
N ARG A 13 -50.56 -30.90 15.18
CA ARG A 13 -51.49 -29.79 15.04
C ARG A 13 -50.74 -28.49 15.36
N VAL A 14 -50.35 -27.68 14.32
CA VAL A 14 -51.07 -26.53 13.80
C VAL A 14 -51.38 -25.46 14.86
N LEU A 15 -50.68 -24.36 14.78
CA LEU A 15 -51.28 -23.01 14.94
C LEU A 15 -50.38 -21.97 14.24
N ALA A 16 -50.97 -21.36 13.24
CA ALA A 16 -50.47 -20.22 12.52
C ALA A 16 -50.68 -18.96 13.33
N ALA A 17 -49.71 -18.05 13.38
CA ALA A 17 -49.93 -16.62 13.59
C ALA A 17 -48.71 -15.80 13.16
N GLY A 18 -48.81 -15.09 12.06
CA GLY A 18 -48.53 -13.68 11.97
C GLY A 18 -47.05 -13.24 12.03
N ALA A 19 -46.26 -13.45 10.96
CA ALA A 19 -45.03 -12.70 10.78
C ALA A 19 -45.29 -11.48 9.88
N LEU A 20 -45.35 -10.31 10.48
CA LEU A 20 -45.22 -9.03 9.76
C LEU A 20 -43.77 -8.84 9.36
N LEU A 21 -43.47 -9.03 8.08
CA LEU A 21 -42.26 -8.61 7.44
C LEU A 21 -42.26 -7.09 7.28
N LEU A 22 -41.52 -6.38 8.11
CA LEU A 22 -41.12 -4.99 7.86
C LEU A 22 -39.94 -5.01 6.87
N VAL A 23 -40.27 -4.93 5.60
CA VAL A 23 -39.32 -4.58 4.55
C VAL A 23 -39.09 -3.07 4.64
N SER A 24 -37.99 -2.65 5.26
CA SER A 24 -37.50 -1.26 5.15
C SER A 24 -36.94 -1.06 3.75
N ALA A 25 -37.78 -0.66 2.82
CA ALA A 25 -37.39 -0.13 1.54
C ALA A 25 -36.68 1.21 1.80
N CYS A 26 -35.34 1.26 1.66
CA CYS A 26 -34.64 2.52 1.44
C CYS A 26 -35.04 3.05 0.07
N SER A 27 -36.05 3.90 0.03
CA SER A 27 -36.34 4.74 -1.13
C SER A 27 -35.26 5.82 -1.18
N PHE A 28 -34.22 5.58 -1.98
CA PHE A 28 -33.36 6.63 -2.50
C PHE A 28 -34.21 7.43 -3.49
N THR A 29 -34.60 8.63 -3.08
CA THR A 29 -35.23 9.57 -3.99
C THR A 29 -34.16 10.16 -4.91
N GLU A 30 -34.40 10.06 -6.21
CA GLU A 30 -33.53 10.55 -7.30
C GLU A 30 -33.29 12.07 -7.30
N GLU A 31 -33.84 12.82 -6.35
CA GLU A 31 -33.75 14.28 -6.34
C GLU A 31 -32.45 14.86 -5.76
N SER A 32 -31.54 14.04 -5.24
CA SER A 32 -30.30 14.55 -4.64
C SER A 32 -29.08 14.53 -5.58
N LEU A 33 -29.22 14.10 -6.85
CA LEU A 33 -28.08 13.95 -7.78
C LEU A 33 -27.95 15.04 -8.88
N TRP A 34 -28.90 15.97 -8.98
CA TRP A 34 -28.79 17.04 -9.98
C TRP A 34 -29.00 18.42 -9.33
N PRO A 35 -27.98 19.31 -9.34
CA PRO A 35 -28.22 20.70 -8.97
C PRO A 35 -29.15 21.35 -10.00
N SER A 36 -30.25 21.95 -9.52
CA SER A 36 -31.20 22.67 -10.37
C SER A 36 -30.48 23.83 -11.06
N LEU A 37 -30.49 23.85 -12.39
CA LEU A 37 -29.91 24.89 -13.25
C LEU A 37 -30.70 26.20 -13.25
N THR A 38 -31.77 26.36 -12.45
CA THR A 38 -32.69 27.47 -12.50
C THR A 38 -32.63 28.43 -11.31
N GLY A 39 -31.71 28.29 -10.37
CA GLY A 39 -31.41 29.32 -9.36
C GLY A 39 -32.53 29.66 -8.38
N GLU A 40 -33.62 28.85 -8.29
CA GLU A 40 -34.69 29.05 -7.30
C GLU A 40 -34.42 28.24 -6.04
N ALA A 41 -34.35 28.90 -4.89
CA ALA A 41 -34.19 28.27 -3.60
C ALA A 41 -35.45 27.46 -3.23
N PRO A 42 -35.33 26.19 -2.76
CA PRO A 42 -36.50 25.43 -2.33
C PRO A 42 -37.08 26.01 -1.04
N THR A 43 -38.31 26.42 -1.10
CA THR A 43 -39.14 26.73 0.07
C THR A 43 -39.54 25.44 0.77
N GLY A 44 -38.64 24.90 1.59
CA GLY A 44 -38.88 23.74 2.44
C GLY A 44 -39.06 24.13 3.89
N SER A 45 -40.17 23.74 4.48
CA SER A 45 -40.59 23.95 5.86
C SER A 45 -39.49 23.61 6.88
N ARG A 46 -39.20 24.57 7.76
CA ARG A 46 -38.26 24.47 8.87
C ARG A 46 -38.78 23.44 9.89
N ALA A 47 -38.17 22.24 9.90
CA ALA A 47 -38.37 21.28 10.98
C ALA A 47 -37.68 21.77 12.26
N PRO A 48 -38.24 21.50 13.46
CA PRO A 48 -37.68 21.98 14.72
C PRO A 48 -36.30 21.40 14.96
N ALA A 49 -35.34 22.25 15.34
CA ALA A 49 -33.99 21.92 15.63
C ALA A 49 -33.91 20.83 16.72
N ARG A 50 -33.37 19.66 16.40
CA ARG A 50 -32.88 18.67 17.36
C ARG A 50 -31.72 19.29 18.12
N PRO A 51 -31.64 19.13 19.46
CA PRO A 51 -30.48 19.59 20.21
C PRO A 51 -29.23 18.93 19.65
N ALA A 52 -28.22 19.73 19.33
CA ALA A 52 -26.91 19.26 18.92
C ALA A 52 -26.34 18.37 20.02
N VAL A 53 -26.22 17.07 19.75
CA VAL A 53 -25.39 16.19 20.54
C VAL A 53 -23.97 16.75 20.40
N ALA A 54 -23.42 17.24 21.50
CA ALA A 54 -22.04 17.69 21.55
C ALA A 54 -21.14 16.58 20.98
N ALA A 55 -20.44 16.89 19.89
CA ALA A 55 -19.43 16.01 19.34
C ALA A 55 -18.44 15.73 20.48
N ALA A 56 -18.31 14.47 20.86
CA ALA A 56 -17.27 14.03 21.77
C ALA A 56 -15.93 14.53 21.23
N PRO A 57 -15.00 14.99 22.10
CA PRO A 57 -13.69 15.42 21.65
C PRO A 57 -13.06 14.26 20.87
N VAL A 58 -12.74 14.48 19.61
CA VAL A 58 -11.91 13.58 18.82
C VAL A 58 -10.56 13.59 19.51
N GLU A 59 -10.23 12.53 20.23
CA GLU A 59 -8.90 12.36 20.81
C GLU A 59 -7.87 12.43 19.68
N PRO A 60 -6.91 13.38 19.72
CA PRO A 60 -5.87 13.43 18.73
C PRO A 60 -4.86 12.34 19.07
N GLY A 61 -4.88 11.25 18.31
CA GLY A 61 -3.70 10.41 18.31
C GLY A 61 -3.80 8.90 18.37
N SER A 62 -4.91 8.26 18.05
CA SER A 62 -4.74 6.90 17.56
C SER A 62 -4.19 6.99 16.13
N ARG A 63 -2.86 6.90 16.00
CA ARG A 63 -2.25 6.54 14.73
C ARG A 63 -2.99 5.28 14.27
N ALA A 64 -3.77 5.41 13.19
CA ALA A 64 -4.39 4.26 12.57
C ALA A 64 -3.28 3.23 12.38
N VAL A 65 -3.36 2.11 13.14
CA VAL A 65 -2.51 0.94 12.89
C VAL A 65 -2.71 0.67 11.42
N ALA A 66 -1.65 0.78 10.62
CA ALA A 66 -1.74 0.60 9.18
C ALA A 66 -2.43 -0.75 8.95
N ALA A 67 -3.65 -0.70 8.41
CA ALA A 67 -4.41 -1.91 8.19
C ALA A 67 -3.58 -2.81 7.26
N GLN A 68 -3.48 -4.09 7.63
CA GLN A 68 -2.80 -5.07 6.79
C GLN A 68 -3.36 -4.99 5.37
N PRO A 69 -2.54 -4.88 4.33
CA PRO A 69 -3.03 -4.86 2.96
C PRO A 69 -3.74 -6.17 2.64
N GLN A 70 -4.94 -6.07 2.08
CA GLN A 70 -5.74 -7.23 1.74
C GLN A 70 -5.03 -8.08 0.68
N LEU A 71 -4.95 -9.37 0.93
CA LEU A 71 -4.53 -10.38 -0.03
C LEU A 71 -5.68 -10.71 -0.98
N GLY A 72 -5.36 -11.20 -2.19
CA GLY A 72 -6.36 -11.75 -3.09
C GLY A 72 -7.07 -12.95 -2.46
N SER A 73 -8.30 -13.21 -2.89
CA SER A 73 -9.13 -14.33 -2.40
C SER A 73 -9.51 -15.30 -3.50
N SER A 74 -9.04 -15.11 -4.73
CA SER A 74 -9.39 -15.97 -5.85
C SER A 74 -8.78 -17.36 -5.71
N GLU A 75 -9.53 -18.35 -6.13
CA GLU A 75 -9.06 -19.73 -6.33
C GLU A 75 -8.89 -20.00 -7.83
N PHE A 76 -7.85 -20.74 -8.16
CA PHE A 76 -7.47 -21.06 -9.53
C PHE A 76 -7.50 -22.56 -9.74
N GLN A 77 -8.65 -23.07 -10.19
CA GLN A 77 -8.81 -24.50 -10.46
C GLN A 77 -8.96 -24.72 -11.97
N PRO A 78 -8.11 -25.56 -12.58
CA PRO A 78 -8.25 -25.94 -14.00
C PRO A 78 -9.50 -26.76 -14.22
N GLY A 79 -10.08 -26.65 -15.43
CA GLY A 79 -11.31 -27.36 -15.80
C GLY A 79 -11.18 -28.85 -16.11
N GLY A 80 -9.95 -29.39 -16.01
CA GLY A 80 -9.66 -30.76 -16.43
C GLY A 80 -9.34 -30.89 -17.93
N VAL A 81 -8.87 -32.06 -18.34
CA VAL A 81 -8.54 -32.40 -19.72
C VAL A 81 -9.52 -33.48 -20.21
N THR A 82 -10.19 -33.20 -21.34
CA THR A 82 -11.15 -34.14 -21.92
C THR A 82 -10.44 -35.35 -22.51
N SER A 83 -10.87 -36.54 -22.12
CA SER A 83 -10.41 -37.80 -22.73
C SER A 83 -11.01 -38.00 -24.13
N GLY A 84 -10.33 -38.71 -25.01
CA GLY A 84 -10.82 -39.05 -26.31
C GLY A 84 -10.39 -40.45 -26.74
N PRO A 85 -11.09 -41.11 -27.69
CA PRO A 85 -10.73 -42.41 -28.19
C PRO A 85 -9.38 -42.38 -28.93
N VAL A 86 -8.68 -43.51 -28.91
CA VAL A 86 -7.45 -43.70 -29.66
C VAL A 86 -7.82 -43.97 -31.13
N THR A 87 -7.29 -43.19 -32.06
CA THR A 87 -7.59 -43.31 -33.50
C THR A 87 -6.61 -44.19 -34.25
N GLY A 88 -5.44 -44.51 -33.63
CA GLY A 88 -4.40 -45.30 -34.26
C GLY A 88 -3.61 -44.57 -35.36
N THR A 89 -3.84 -43.29 -35.55
CA THR A 89 -3.08 -42.43 -36.46
C THR A 89 -1.88 -41.79 -35.77
N PHE A 90 -0.88 -41.35 -36.54
CA PHE A 90 0.25 -40.55 -36.01
C PHE A 90 -0.23 -39.29 -35.34
N VAL A 91 -1.28 -38.64 -35.90
CA VAL A 91 -1.86 -37.42 -35.31
C VAL A 91 -2.56 -37.75 -33.98
N GLY A 92 -3.25 -38.86 -33.89
CA GLY A 92 -3.90 -39.33 -32.65
C GLY A 92 -2.90 -39.64 -31.54
N GLU A 93 -1.70 -40.16 -31.87
CA GLU A 93 -0.60 -40.33 -30.90
C GLU A 93 -0.10 -38.96 -30.39
N LYS A 94 0.08 -37.99 -31.30
CA LYS A 94 0.43 -36.60 -30.92
C LYS A 94 -0.63 -35.93 -30.04
N VAL A 95 -1.90 -36.12 -30.30
CA VAL A 95 -3.00 -35.66 -29.42
C VAL A 95 -2.86 -36.28 -28.03
N GLY A 96 -2.54 -37.57 -27.96
CA GLY A 96 -2.30 -38.26 -26.68
C GLY A 96 -1.12 -37.66 -25.87
N GLU A 97 0.00 -37.37 -26.55
CA GLU A 97 1.15 -36.69 -25.95
C GLU A 97 0.76 -35.28 -25.42
N LEU A 98 0.12 -34.46 -26.24
CA LEU A 98 -0.30 -33.11 -25.87
C LEU A 98 -1.30 -33.10 -24.69
N ARG A 99 -2.21 -34.09 -24.62
CA ARG A 99 -3.08 -34.29 -23.45
C ARG A 99 -2.31 -34.61 -22.19
N GLY A 100 -1.27 -35.44 -22.31
CA GLY A 100 -0.39 -35.75 -21.20
C GLY A 100 0.30 -34.49 -20.65
N GLU A 101 0.84 -33.68 -21.55
CA GLU A 101 1.49 -32.39 -21.16
C GLU A 101 0.49 -31.41 -20.58
N MET A 102 -0.72 -31.31 -21.16
CA MET A 102 -1.80 -30.46 -20.63
C MET A 102 -2.23 -30.89 -19.23
N THR A 103 -2.34 -32.20 -18.99
CA THR A 103 -2.64 -32.73 -17.67
C THR A 103 -1.57 -32.36 -16.63
N ARG A 104 -0.29 -32.44 -17.02
CA ARG A 104 0.81 -32.00 -16.15
C ARG A 104 0.74 -30.49 -15.87
N LEU A 105 0.50 -29.69 -16.90
CA LEU A 105 0.35 -28.23 -16.74
C LEU A 105 -0.78 -27.89 -15.78
N GLN A 106 -1.94 -28.47 -15.91
CA GLN A 106 -3.08 -28.29 -15.01
C GLN A 106 -2.78 -28.77 -13.58
N GLY A 107 -1.98 -29.85 -13.45
CA GLY A 107 -1.46 -30.32 -12.17
C GLY A 107 -0.58 -29.28 -11.48
N ASN A 108 0.34 -28.65 -12.23
CA ASN A 108 1.21 -27.56 -11.74
C ASN A 108 0.38 -26.37 -11.26
N ILE A 109 -0.62 -25.93 -12.05
CA ILE A 109 -1.50 -24.83 -11.68
C ILE A 109 -2.21 -25.12 -10.36
N SER A 110 -2.73 -26.34 -10.21
CA SER A 110 -3.41 -26.78 -8.99
C SER A 110 -2.46 -26.77 -7.78
N GLN A 111 -1.19 -27.13 -7.98
CA GLN A 111 -0.15 -27.08 -6.96
C GLN A 111 0.19 -25.60 -6.61
N HIS A 112 0.37 -24.76 -7.61
CA HIS A 112 0.61 -23.33 -7.43
C HIS A 112 -0.53 -22.62 -6.69
N ASN A 113 -1.78 -22.96 -6.99
CA ASN A 113 -2.93 -22.45 -6.26
C ASN A 113 -2.90 -22.88 -4.78
N ARG A 114 -2.63 -24.15 -4.47
CA ARG A 114 -2.50 -24.61 -3.07
C ARG A 114 -1.41 -23.85 -2.32
N LEU A 115 -0.22 -23.71 -2.95
CA LEU A 115 0.88 -22.98 -2.36
C LEU A 115 0.56 -21.49 -2.12
N LEU A 116 -0.16 -20.85 -3.05
CA LEU A 116 -0.62 -19.47 -2.90
C LEU A 116 -1.55 -19.32 -1.68
N GLN A 117 -2.53 -20.22 -1.53
CA GLN A 117 -3.45 -20.17 -0.38
C GLN A 117 -2.72 -20.42 0.94
N GLU A 118 -1.74 -21.32 0.95
CA GLU A 118 -0.91 -21.59 2.12
C GLU A 118 -0.07 -20.34 2.52
N LEU A 119 0.59 -19.71 1.54
CA LEU A 119 1.37 -18.50 1.78
C LEU A 119 0.52 -17.33 2.27
N ARG A 120 -0.68 -17.16 1.69
CA ARG A 120 -1.66 -16.16 2.17
C ARG A 120 -2.06 -16.40 3.62
N SER A 121 -2.38 -17.64 3.96
CA SER A 121 -2.73 -18.01 5.34
C SER A 121 -1.58 -17.73 6.32
N LYS A 122 -0.34 -18.10 5.96
CA LYS A 122 0.86 -17.81 6.78
C LYS A 122 1.06 -16.32 6.99
N ILE A 123 0.96 -15.53 5.93
CA ILE A 123 1.11 -14.06 6.01
C ILE A 123 0.04 -13.47 6.93
N VAL A 124 -1.22 -13.89 6.82
CA VAL A 124 -2.30 -13.40 7.69
C VAL A 124 -2.01 -13.73 9.16
N GLN A 125 -1.62 -14.97 9.47
CA GLN A 125 -1.29 -15.39 10.83
C GLN A 125 -0.09 -14.63 11.40
N ASP A 126 0.99 -14.50 10.61
CA ASP A 126 2.18 -13.76 11.03
C ASP A 126 1.87 -12.28 11.27
N SER A 127 1.04 -11.68 10.41
CA SER A 127 0.62 -10.28 10.55
C SER A 127 -0.26 -10.06 11.79
N GLN A 128 -1.16 -10.98 12.09
CA GLN A 128 -1.97 -10.90 13.31
C GLN A 128 -1.10 -10.95 14.57
N ARG A 129 -0.11 -11.86 14.63
CA ARG A 129 0.85 -11.92 15.74
C ARG A 129 1.68 -10.65 15.84
N TYR A 130 2.20 -10.17 14.71
CA TYR A 130 2.96 -8.93 14.62
C TYR A 130 2.17 -7.75 15.20
N HIS A 131 0.96 -7.51 14.71
CA HIS A 131 0.13 -6.39 15.17
C HIS A 131 -0.27 -6.53 16.64
N GLY A 132 -0.56 -7.75 17.12
CA GLY A 132 -0.83 -8.02 18.53
C GLY A 132 0.36 -7.64 19.41
N THR A 133 1.58 -8.02 19.01
CA THR A 133 2.80 -7.68 19.73
C THR A 133 3.09 -6.18 19.71
N VAL A 134 2.95 -5.52 18.56
CA VAL A 134 3.11 -4.06 18.41
C VAL A 134 2.09 -3.31 19.26
N ALA A 135 0.84 -3.73 19.27
CA ALA A 135 -0.20 -3.13 20.11
C ALA A 135 0.10 -3.25 21.60
N ALA A 136 0.60 -4.42 22.05
CA ALA A 136 1.01 -4.63 23.44
C ALA A 136 2.19 -3.75 23.86
N ILE A 137 3.17 -3.55 22.98
CA ILE A 137 4.28 -2.62 23.23
C ILE A 137 3.76 -1.19 23.31
N ASN A 138 2.95 -0.76 22.34
CA ASN A 138 2.40 0.59 22.29
C ASN A 138 1.58 0.93 23.54
N SER A 139 0.71 0.03 24.01
CA SER A 139 -0.10 0.27 25.20
C SER A 139 0.75 0.49 26.45
N ARG A 140 1.87 -0.24 26.61
CA ARG A 140 2.80 -0.04 27.72
C ARG A 140 3.58 1.26 27.61
N LEU A 141 4.01 1.63 26.40
CA LEU A 141 4.73 2.87 26.17
C LEU A 141 3.83 4.11 26.32
N GLN A 142 2.51 3.98 26.12
CA GLN A 142 1.54 5.08 26.37
C GLN A 142 1.44 5.40 27.88
N ILE A 143 1.50 4.38 28.73
CA ILE A 143 1.46 4.56 30.18
C ILE A 143 2.83 5.05 30.70
N GLY A 144 3.91 4.74 29.97
CA GLY A 144 5.27 4.97 30.39
C GLY A 144 5.88 3.75 31.09
N THR A 145 7.15 3.51 30.87
CA THR A 145 7.90 2.40 31.46
C THR A 145 9.37 2.79 31.65
N THR A 146 10.13 1.95 32.35
CA THR A 146 11.58 2.18 32.47
C THR A 146 12.25 2.14 31.08
N PRO A 147 13.15 3.07 30.77
CA PRO A 147 13.94 3.05 29.55
C PRO A 147 14.65 1.70 29.36
N GLY A 148 14.51 1.12 28.16
CA GLY A 148 15.11 -0.17 27.86
C GLY A 148 14.51 -1.37 28.61
N ASN A 149 13.24 -1.31 29.02
CA ASN A 149 12.54 -2.38 29.73
C ASN A 149 12.76 -3.73 29.03
N PRO A 150 13.32 -4.77 29.72
CA PRO A 150 13.69 -6.03 29.10
C PRO A 150 12.50 -6.79 28.50
N ILE A 151 11.29 -6.65 29.09
CA ILE A 151 10.07 -7.26 28.54
C ILE A 151 9.72 -6.63 27.18
N LEU A 152 9.80 -5.30 27.08
CA LEU A 152 9.52 -4.60 25.82
C LEU A 152 10.59 -4.88 24.76
N VAL A 153 11.86 -5.01 25.17
CA VAL A 153 12.95 -5.41 24.26
C VAL A 153 12.69 -6.82 23.71
N GLN A 154 12.26 -7.77 24.57
CA GLN A 154 11.92 -9.11 24.12
C GLN A 154 10.72 -9.11 23.15
N GLN A 155 9.67 -8.35 23.46
CA GLN A 155 8.50 -8.20 22.58
C GLN A 155 8.88 -7.55 21.23
N LEU A 156 9.75 -6.54 21.25
CA LEU A 156 10.26 -5.89 20.04
C LEU A 156 11.03 -6.89 19.15
N ASN A 157 11.90 -7.70 19.73
CA ASN A 157 12.61 -8.75 19.02
C ASN A 157 11.63 -9.79 18.43
N GLY A 158 10.57 -10.12 19.16
CA GLY A 158 9.47 -10.96 18.66
C GLY A 158 8.79 -10.35 17.44
N ALA A 159 8.41 -9.08 17.50
CA ALA A 159 7.80 -8.36 16.37
C ALA A 159 8.74 -8.29 15.14
N GLN A 160 10.04 -8.08 15.37
CA GLN A 160 11.04 -8.12 14.28
C GLN A 160 11.10 -9.50 13.61
N ALA A 161 11.06 -10.58 14.42
CA ALA A 161 11.06 -11.95 13.91
C ALA A 161 9.77 -12.26 13.11
N GLU A 162 8.60 -11.79 13.56
CA GLU A 162 7.35 -11.94 12.82
C GLU A 162 7.41 -11.22 11.46
N LEU A 163 7.90 -9.98 11.45
CA LEU A 163 8.03 -9.21 10.21
C LEU A 163 9.05 -9.83 9.25
N ALA A 164 10.11 -10.44 9.78
CA ALA A 164 11.08 -11.20 8.98
C ALA A 164 10.42 -12.44 8.33
N ARG A 165 9.52 -13.15 9.03
CA ARG A 165 8.75 -14.28 8.48
C ARG A 165 7.82 -13.82 7.36
N ILE A 166 7.10 -12.71 7.54
CA ILE A 166 6.26 -12.13 6.48
C ILE A 166 7.12 -11.81 5.25
N SER A 167 8.29 -11.19 5.45
CA SER A 167 9.23 -10.89 4.36
C SER A 167 9.73 -12.15 3.63
N ALA A 168 9.99 -13.24 4.37
CA ALA A 168 10.37 -14.53 3.79
C ALA A 168 9.23 -15.13 2.95
N ASN A 169 8.00 -15.09 3.45
CA ASN A 169 6.81 -15.56 2.72
C ASN A 169 6.57 -14.76 1.43
N VAL A 170 6.87 -13.46 1.42
CA VAL A 170 6.86 -12.64 0.19
C VAL A 170 7.93 -13.12 -0.80
N GLY A 171 9.10 -13.52 -0.31
CA GLY A 171 10.14 -14.15 -1.14
C GLY A 171 9.64 -15.45 -1.79
N GLU A 172 8.94 -16.30 -1.05
CA GLU A 172 8.33 -17.53 -1.60
C GLU A 172 7.22 -17.20 -2.63
N MET A 173 6.41 -16.17 -2.42
CA MET A 173 5.46 -15.70 -3.43
C MET A 173 6.14 -15.24 -4.73
N ASN A 174 7.32 -14.61 -4.66
CA ASN A 174 8.10 -14.25 -5.85
C ASN A 174 8.57 -15.50 -6.61
N LYS A 175 9.02 -16.56 -5.91
CA LYS A 175 9.37 -17.83 -6.54
C LYS A 175 8.15 -18.48 -7.20
N LEU A 176 7.01 -18.43 -6.53
CA LEU A 176 5.74 -18.90 -7.10
C LEU A 176 5.40 -18.15 -8.39
N ALA A 177 5.52 -16.81 -8.41
CA ALA A 177 5.28 -16.02 -9.61
C ALA A 177 6.19 -16.44 -10.78
N THR A 178 7.46 -16.77 -10.49
CA THR A 178 8.40 -17.30 -11.49
C THR A 178 7.95 -18.67 -12.02
N GLY A 179 7.49 -19.56 -11.13
CA GLY A 179 6.95 -20.87 -11.52
C GLY A 179 5.73 -20.75 -12.42
N VAL A 180 4.79 -19.88 -12.06
CA VAL A 180 3.59 -19.59 -12.89
C VAL A 180 3.96 -18.98 -14.24
N GLY A 181 5.02 -18.15 -14.30
CA GLY A 181 5.56 -17.61 -15.54
C GLY A 181 6.11 -18.72 -16.46
N SER A 182 6.73 -19.76 -15.90
CA SER A 182 7.16 -20.94 -16.65
C SER A 182 5.98 -21.73 -17.22
N ASP A 183 4.88 -21.85 -16.45
CA ASP A 183 3.65 -22.49 -16.91
C ASP A 183 2.99 -21.70 -18.07
N SER A 184 3.08 -20.37 -18.07
CA SER A 184 2.60 -19.53 -19.18
C SER A 184 3.39 -19.85 -20.47
N THR A 185 4.70 -20.02 -20.39
CA THR A 185 5.53 -20.41 -21.53
C THR A 185 5.16 -21.81 -22.05
N MET A 186 4.91 -22.77 -21.15
CA MET A 186 4.47 -24.12 -21.52
C MET A 186 3.09 -24.09 -22.18
N SER A 187 2.17 -23.29 -21.67
CA SER A 187 0.83 -23.13 -22.28
C SER A 187 0.91 -22.57 -23.70
N ALA A 188 1.77 -21.59 -23.95
CA ALA A 188 2.01 -21.05 -25.30
C ALA A 188 2.61 -22.12 -26.25
N TYR A 189 3.56 -22.90 -25.77
CA TYR A 189 4.12 -24.04 -26.52
C TYR A 189 3.05 -25.07 -26.89
N LEU A 190 2.17 -25.45 -25.95
CA LEU A 190 1.09 -26.39 -26.21
C LEU A 190 0.09 -25.86 -27.25
N ALA A 191 -0.26 -24.57 -27.17
CA ALA A 191 -1.15 -23.93 -28.14
C ALA A 191 -0.57 -23.96 -29.54
N GLU A 192 0.71 -23.63 -29.69
CA GLU A 192 1.38 -23.62 -31.01
C GLU A 192 1.54 -25.06 -31.55
N THR A 193 1.90 -26.01 -30.68
CA THR A 193 2.05 -27.42 -31.10
C THR A 193 0.69 -28.00 -31.52
N ALA A 194 -0.39 -27.71 -30.80
CA ALA A 194 -1.73 -28.13 -31.19
C ALA A 194 -2.11 -27.59 -32.58
N ARG A 195 -1.87 -26.30 -32.84
CA ARG A 195 -2.13 -25.68 -34.15
C ARG A 195 -1.30 -26.30 -35.27
N SER A 196 -0.01 -26.53 -35.06
CA SER A 196 0.85 -27.13 -36.06
C SER A 196 0.46 -28.58 -36.37
N THR A 197 -0.07 -29.31 -35.37
CA THR A 197 -0.55 -30.66 -35.51
C THR A 197 -1.78 -30.78 -36.44
N PHE A 198 -2.61 -29.72 -36.53
CA PHE A 198 -3.74 -29.67 -37.50
C PHE A 198 -3.29 -29.77 -38.96
N THR A 199 -2.07 -29.37 -39.28
CA THR A 199 -1.55 -29.33 -40.66
C THR A 199 -0.90 -30.64 -41.08
N ILE A 200 -0.78 -31.61 -40.19
CA ILE A 200 -0.16 -32.89 -40.48
C ILE A 200 -1.09 -33.76 -41.31
N SER A 201 -0.61 -34.28 -42.43
CA SER A 201 -1.37 -35.18 -43.31
C SER A 201 -1.58 -36.54 -42.68
N GLY A 202 -2.73 -37.18 -42.96
CA GLY A 202 -3.09 -38.49 -42.44
C GLY A 202 -3.91 -38.44 -41.15
N ALA A 203 -4.36 -37.27 -40.72
CA ALA A 203 -5.35 -37.14 -39.65
C ALA A 203 -6.74 -37.61 -40.13
N VAL A 204 -7.51 -38.17 -39.22
CA VAL A 204 -8.92 -38.45 -39.39
C VAL A 204 -9.80 -37.37 -38.75
N ASP A 205 -11.07 -37.29 -39.11
CA ASP A 205 -12.00 -36.26 -38.54
C ASP A 205 -12.03 -36.25 -37.01
N GLU A 206 -11.86 -37.41 -36.40
CA GLU A 206 -11.83 -37.56 -34.95
C GLU A 206 -10.58 -36.88 -34.35
N ASP A 207 -9.41 -36.99 -35.02
CA ASP A 207 -8.18 -36.31 -34.57
C ASP A 207 -8.35 -34.82 -34.61
N HIS A 208 -8.91 -34.27 -35.68
CA HIS A 208 -9.20 -32.83 -35.79
C HIS A 208 -10.18 -32.34 -34.73
N ARG A 209 -11.23 -33.13 -34.43
CA ARG A 209 -12.15 -32.78 -33.35
C ARG A 209 -11.48 -32.77 -32.00
N GLN A 210 -10.63 -33.76 -31.72
CA GLN A 210 -9.87 -33.84 -30.46
C GLN A 210 -8.85 -32.74 -30.32
N LEU A 211 -8.16 -32.33 -31.41
CA LEU A 211 -7.27 -31.18 -31.43
C LEU A 211 -8.03 -29.86 -31.15
N ALA A 212 -9.20 -29.68 -31.74
CA ALA A 212 -10.01 -28.47 -31.49
C ALA A 212 -10.43 -28.36 -30.01
N ILE A 213 -10.81 -29.46 -29.38
CA ILE A 213 -11.13 -29.49 -27.93
C ILE A 213 -9.89 -29.15 -27.12
N LEU A 214 -8.74 -29.76 -27.45
CA LEU A 214 -7.50 -29.51 -26.74
C LEU A 214 -7.02 -28.05 -26.87
N GLU A 215 -7.12 -27.46 -28.07
CA GLU A 215 -6.81 -26.05 -28.27
C GLU A 215 -7.67 -25.12 -27.41
N ASP A 216 -8.97 -25.38 -27.30
CA ASP A 216 -9.87 -24.62 -26.45
C ASP A 216 -9.51 -24.80 -24.95
N GLU A 217 -9.17 -25.98 -24.52
CA GLU A 217 -8.72 -26.26 -23.14
C GLU A 217 -7.39 -25.56 -22.82
N VAL A 218 -6.42 -25.55 -23.75
CA VAL A 218 -5.17 -24.81 -23.61
C VAL A 218 -5.44 -23.32 -23.48
N ASN A 219 -6.28 -22.76 -24.34
CA ASN A 219 -6.62 -21.34 -24.32
C ASN A 219 -7.30 -20.92 -23.00
N ARG A 220 -8.23 -21.71 -22.49
CA ARG A 220 -8.85 -21.48 -21.17
C ARG A 220 -7.83 -21.54 -20.05
N THR A 221 -6.91 -22.48 -20.12
CA THR A 221 -5.85 -22.65 -19.13
C THR A 221 -4.85 -21.51 -19.19
N ALA A 222 -4.51 -20.98 -20.37
CA ALA A 222 -3.67 -19.80 -20.53
C ALA A 222 -4.26 -18.57 -19.82
N VAL A 223 -5.57 -18.32 -20.01
CA VAL A 223 -6.28 -17.24 -19.30
C VAL A 223 -6.25 -17.43 -17.78
N LEU A 224 -6.37 -18.67 -17.30
CA LEU A 224 -6.28 -18.98 -15.88
C LEU A 224 -4.89 -18.68 -15.32
N ILE A 225 -3.84 -19.06 -16.06
CA ILE A 225 -2.44 -18.78 -15.70
C ILE A 225 -2.17 -17.27 -15.64
N ASP A 226 -2.62 -16.51 -16.62
CA ASP A 226 -2.43 -15.05 -16.65
C ASP A 226 -3.10 -14.36 -15.45
N ARG A 227 -4.30 -14.80 -15.10
CA ARG A 227 -5.01 -14.30 -13.91
C ARG A 227 -4.28 -14.66 -12.62
N LEU A 228 -3.79 -15.90 -12.49
CA LEU A 228 -3.01 -16.35 -11.35
C LEU A 228 -1.71 -15.54 -11.22
N LEU A 229 -0.97 -15.37 -12.32
CA LEU A 229 0.27 -14.60 -12.34
C LEU A 229 0.06 -13.15 -11.94
N LYS A 230 -1.00 -12.53 -12.46
CA LYS A 230 -1.37 -11.16 -12.09
C LYS A 230 -1.68 -11.03 -10.61
N GLU A 231 -2.49 -11.93 -10.07
CA GLU A 231 -2.90 -11.86 -8.66
C GLU A 231 -1.73 -12.11 -7.70
N VAL A 232 -0.86 -13.09 -8.00
CA VAL A 232 0.37 -13.31 -7.22
C VAL A 232 1.28 -12.10 -7.26
N SER A 233 1.46 -11.48 -8.44
CA SER A 233 2.30 -10.29 -8.60
C SER A 233 1.75 -9.09 -7.84
N ASP A 234 0.43 -8.93 -7.82
CA ASP A 234 -0.26 -7.88 -7.06
C ASP A 234 -0.13 -8.12 -5.54
N ASP A 235 -0.24 -9.36 -5.07
CA ASP A 235 -0.02 -9.73 -3.68
C ASP A 235 1.42 -9.44 -3.26
N VAL A 236 2.42 -9.84 -4.05
CA VAL A 236 3.84 -9.55 -3.80
C VAL A 236 4.09 -8.05 -3.66
N ARG A 237 3.54 -7.24 -4.57
CA ARG A 237 3.72 -5.79 -4.54
C ARG A 237 3.12 -5.16 -3.29
N ARG A 238 1.88 -5.54 -2.95
CA ARG A 238 1.19 -5.04 -1.75
C ARG A 238 1.93 -5.43 -0.48
N GLN A 239 2.35 -6.69 -0.36
CA GLN A 239 3.04 -7.18 0.83
C GLN A 239 4.46 -6.61 0.96
N SER A 240 5.17 -6.40 -0.15
CA SER A 240 6.49 -5.75 -0.13
C SER A 240 6.39 -4.31 0.38
N ALA A 241 5.40 -3.55 -0.08
CA ALA A 241 5.14 -2.19 0.41
C ALA A 241 4.76 -2.18 1.89
N TYR A 242 3.91 -3.12 2.32
CA TYR A 242 3.55 -3.31 3.73
C TYR A 242 4.78 -3.58 4.60
N VAL A 243 5.63 -4.54 4.24
CA VAL A 243 6.86 -4.87 4.99
C VAL A 243 7.79 -3.67 5.07
N ALA A 244 7.94 -2.88 4.00
CA ALA A 244 8.76 -1.67 4.01
C ALA A 244 8.23 -0.63 4.99
N THR A 245 6.91 -0.40 5.01
CA THR A 245 6.25 0.53 5.95
C THR A 245 6.42 0.06 7.40
N GLU A 246 6.17 -1.22 7.66
CA GLU A 246 6.25 -1.76 9.02
C GLU A 246 7.69 -1.81 9.56
N ARG A 247 8.71 -1.95 8.72
CA ARG A 247 10.10 -1.76 9.14
C ARG A 247 10.35 -0.34 9.64
N GLY A 248 9.81 0.67 8.96
CA GLY A 248 9.84 2.06 9.43
C GLY A 248 9.17 2.23 10.78
N ASN A 249 7.98 1.64 10.96
CA ASN A 249 7.23 1.68 12.21
C ASN A 249 7.99 1.00 13.37
N LEU A 250 8.63 -0.15 13.13
CA LEU A 250 9.46 -0.84 14.12
C LEU A 250 10.68 -0.02 14.54
N ASN A 251 11.30 0.73 13.62
CA ASN A 251 12.42 1.61 13.97
C ASN A 251 11.97 2.73 14.93
N LEU A 252 10.78 3.32 14.69
CA LEU A 252 10.19 4.30 15.60
C LEU A 252 9.86 3.68 16.96
N LEU A 253 9.27 2.48 16.93
CA LEU A 253 8.95 1.73 18.16
C LEU A 253 10.20 1.38 18.96
N THR A 254 11.29 1.04 18.29
CA THR A 254 12.60 0.81 18.91
C THR A 254 13.09 2.02 19.70
N THR A 255 12.90 3.22 19.17
CA THR A 255 13.24 4.47 19.86
C THR A 255 12.35 4.66 21.09
N GLY A 256 11.03 4.40 20.98
CA GLY A 256 10.09 4.45 22.09
C GLY A 256 10.45 3.47 23.23
N VAL A 257 10.85 2.24 22.89
CA VAL A 257 11.28 1.24 23.87
C VAL A 257 12.57 1.67 24.59
N LYS A 258 13.50 2.31 23.88
CA LYS A 258 14.75 2.84 24.46
C LYS A 258 14.49 4.03 25.41
N SER A 259 13.53 4.91 25.08
CA SER A 259 13.16 6.06 25.92
C SER A 259 12.20 5.69 27.06
N GLY A 260 11.46 4.60 26.93
CA GLY A 260 10.44 4.15 27.88
C GLY A 260 9.08 4.82 27.72
N GLU A 261 8.89 5.66 26.70
CA GLU A 261 7.65 6.39 26.44
C GLU A 261 7.49 6.73 24.95
N ILE A 262 6.24 6.83 24.48
CA ILE A 262 5.91 7.34 23.13
C ILE A 262 5.40 8.79 23.19
N TYR A 263 4.74 9.16 24.31
CA TYR A 263 4.16 10.48 24.52
C TYR A 263 4.78 11.10 25.78
N GLY A 264 5.42 12.20 25.69
CA GLY A 264 6.02 12.95 26.78
C GLY A 264 6.79 14.12 26.19
N ALA A 265 7.86 14.57 26.76
CA ALA A 265 8.76 15.58 26.17
C ALA A 265 9.09 15.33 24.69
N SER A 266 8.63 14.20 24.18
CA SER A 266 8.92 13.63 22.88
C SER A 266 8.01 14.05 21.73
N LEU A 267 6.94 14.82 21.90
CA LEU A 267 6.31 15.44 20.73
C LEU A 267 7.29 16.39 20.02
N VAL A 268 8.14 17.04 20.80
CA VAL A 268 9.26 17.83 20.25
C VAL A 268 10.36 16.90 19.72
N ASN A 269 10.65 15.79 20.39
CA ASN A 269 11.64 14.80 19.96
C ASN A 269 11.11 13.91 18.82
N GLN A 270 9.82 13.60 18.75
CA GLN A 270 9.21 12.94 17.59
C GLN A 270 9.19 13.84 16.36
N ALA A 271 8.91 15.13 16.52
CA ALA A 271 9.08 16.09 15.44
C ALA A 271 10.56 16.20 15.01
N MET A 272 11.50 16.08 15.95
CA MET A 272 12.93 16.03 15.66
C MET A 272 13.40 14.69 15.11
N ALA A 273 12.89 13.54 15.59
CA ALA A 273 13.24 12.21 15.09
C ALA A 273 12.55 11.87 13.75
N ALA A 274 11.35 12.35 13.50
CA ALA A 274 10.72 12.30 12.17
C ALA A 274 11.46 13.19 11.15
N ASN A 275 12.29 14.14 11.63
CA ASN A 275 13.19 14.95 10.82
C ASN A 275 14.64 14.42 10.80
N ALA A 276 14.93 13.34 11.51
CA ALA A 276 16.22 12.66 11.47
C ALA A 276 16.27 11.64 10.32
N PHE A 277 16.14 12.10 9.08
CA PHE A 277 17.01 11.60 8.03
C PHE A 277 18.46 11.81 8.49
N PRO A 278 19.44 10.98 8.07
CA PRO A 278 20.80 11.10 8.57
C PRO A 278 21.28 12.52 8.36
N ARG A 279 21.34 13.28 9.44
CA ARG A 279 22.03 14.55 9.46
C ARG A 279 23.50 14.21 9.33
N SER A 280 24.04 14.41 8.13
CA SER A 280 25.44 14.76 8.03
C SER A 280 25.66 15.94 8.97
N ALA A 281 26.54 15.73 9.93
CA ALA A 281 26.81 16.67 11.02
C ALA A 281 27.06 18.09 10.51
N SER A 282 26.48 19.02 11.21
CA SER A 282 26.78 20.43 11.35
C SER A 282 25.60 21.34 11.01
N ALA A 283 24.59 21.33 11.89
CA ALA A 283 23.69 22.48 11.99
C ALA A 283 24.35 23.54 12.89
N ALA A 284 24.79 24.63 12.30
CA ALA A 284 25.10 25.84 13.06
C ALA A 284 23.81 26.29 13.80
N PRO A 285 23.93 26.84 15.03
CA PRO A 285 22.76 27.22 15.82
C PRO A 285 21.95 28.31 15.08
N ALA A 286 20.62 28.15 15.07
CA ALA A 286 19.67 29.03 14.36
C ALA A 286 19.76 30.53 14.75
N ALA A 287 20.45 30.86 15.83
CA ALA A 287 20.69 32.23 16.29
C ALA A 287 21.66 33.01 15.38
N ASP A 288 22.54 32.32 14.65
CA ASP A 288 23.58 32.98 13.82
C ASP A 288 23.06 33.37 12.41
N LEU A 289 21.99 32.77 11.95
CA LEU A 289 21.37 33.06 10.65
C LEU A 289 20.49 34.33 10.64
N ALA A 290 20.02 34.79 11.81
CA ALA A 290 19.20 35.98 11.93
C ALA A 290 20.03 37.28 11.69
N SER A 291 21.32 37.21 11.90
CA SER A 291 22.25 38.33 11.72
C SER A 291 22.87 38.38 10.32
N ARG A 292 22.79 37.33 9.52
CA ARG A 292 23.37 37.25 8.18
C ARG A 292 22.39 37.76 7.13
N ARG A 293 22.94 38.45 6.11
CA ARG A 293 22.14 38.84 4.95
C ARG A 293 21.99 37.66 3.99
N PRO A 294 20.76 37.35 3.56
CA PRO A 294 20.55 36.29 2.54
C PRO A 294 21.17 36.75 1.20
N LEU A 295 21.74 35.78 0.47
CA LEU A 295 22.19 35.97 -0.92
C LEU A 295 21.00 36.22 -1.85
N VAL A 296 19.96 35.43 -1.66
CA VAL A 296 18.70 35.50 -2.42
C VAL A 296 17.54 35.30 -1.47
N THR A 297 16.51 36.13 -1.60
CA THR A 297 15.19 35.93 -0.97
C THR A 297 14.17 35.73 -2.05
N VAL A 298 13.57 34.56 -2.09
CA VAL A 298 12.46 34.24 -2.98
C VAL A 298 11.17 34.37 -2.21
N ARG A 299 10.27 35.28 -2.62
CA ARG A 299 8.93 35.44 -2.06
C ARG A 299 7.91 34.75 -2.95
N PHE A 300 7.06 33.96 -2.35
CA PHE A 300 6.03 33.21 -3.06
C PHE A 300 4.67 33.88 -2.87
N ASP A 301 4.53 35.10 -3.45
CA ASP A 301 3.29 35.89 -3.48
C ASP A 301 2.28 35.39 -4.53
N ARG A 302 2.72 34.53 -5.44
CA ARG A 302 1.91 33.92 -6.50
C ARG A 302 2.38 32.49 -6.77
N PRO A 303 1.52 31.66 -7.42
CA PRO A 303 1.85 30.28 -7.71
C PRO A 303 3.05 30.09 -8.63
N ASP A 304 3.36 31.06 -9.47
CA ASP A 304 4.33 30.95 -10.56
C ASP A 304 5.37 32.10 -10.45
N VAL A 305 6.32 31.91 -9.53
CA VAL A 305 7.42 32.87 -9.32
C VAL A 305 8.64 32.46 -10.13
N ALA A 306 9.08 33.30 -11.05
CA ALA A 306 10.29 33.07 -11.85
C ALA A 306 11.56 33.40 -11.05
N TYR A 307 12.01 32.47 -10.20
CA TYR A 307 13.19 32.65 -9.34
C TYR A 307 14.47 32.02 -9.89
N GLN A 308 14.37 31.16 -10.87
CA GLN A 308 15.47 30.30 -11.34
C GLN A 308 16.66 31.11 -11.85
N GLN A 309 16.42 32.15 -12.65
CA GLN A 309 17.50 32.99 -13.19
C GLN A 309 18.24 33.80 -12.11
N ALA A 310 17.49 34.35 -11.17
CA ALA A 310 18.09 35.11 -10.05
C ALA A 310 18.92 34.19 -9.14
N LEU A 311 18.41 33.00 -8.90
CA LEU A 311 19.05 31.95 -8.10
C LEU A 311 20.36 31.48 -8.78
N TYR A 312 20.30 31.19 -10.09
CA TYR A 312 21.46 30.81 -10.90
C TYR A 312 22.57 31.88 -10.85
N ASN A 313 22.23 33.13 -11.11
CA ASN A 313 23.21 34.23 -11.12
C ASN A 313 23.89 34.41 -9.75
N ALA A 314 23.11 34.32 -8.67
CA ALA A 314 23.64 34.49 -7.33
C ALA A 314 24.57 33.31 -6.93
N VAL A 315 24.18 32.07 -7.24
CA VAL A 315 25.00 30.91 -6.91
C VAL A 315 26.25 30.83 -7.78
N SER A 316 26.16 31.09 -9.09
CA SER A 316 27.31 31.10 -10.00
C SER A 316 28.36 32.13 -9.57
N GLN A 317 27.94 33.34 -9.21
CA GLN A 317 28.83 34.38 -8.75
C GLN A 317 29.60 34.04 -7.45
N VAL A 318 28.94 33.26 -6.56
CA VAL A 318 29.61 32.76 -5.34
C VAL A 318 30.58 31.63 -5.68
N LEU A 319 30.18 30.68 -6.53
CA LEU A 319 31.01 29.53 -6.91
C LEU A 319 32.24 29.95 -7.72
N GLU A 320 32.17 31.00 -8.52
CA GLU A 320 33.32 31.59 -9.21
C GLU A 320 34.39 32.09 -8.24
N ARG A 321 33.97 32.64 -7.09
CA ARG A 321 34.88 33.15 -6.05
C ARG A 321 35.32 32.10 -5.05
N GLN A 322 34.41 31.14 -4.77
CA GLN A 322 34.60 30.06 -3.80
C GLN A 322 34.05 28.74 -4.33
N PRO A 323 34.82 27.95 -5.09
CA PRO A 323 34.35 26.69 -5.68
C PRO A 323 33.87 25.62 -4.67
N GLY A 324 34.32 25.75 -3.40
CA GLY A 324 33.94 24.88 -2.29
C GLY A 324 32.80 25.40 -1.42
N ALA A 325 32.11 26.47 -1.81
CA ALA A 325 31.05 27.10 -1.01
C ALA A 325 29.92 26.12 -0.68
N THR A 326 29.41 26.19 0.55
CA THR A 326 28.21 25.50 1.01
C THR A 326 27.13 26.54 1.30
N PHE A 327 25.87 26.12 1.21
CA PHE A 327 24.73 27.03 1.31
C PHE A 327 23.74 26.55 2.36
N ASP A 328 23.09 27.50 3.04
CA ASP A 328 21.96 27.24 3.93
C ASP A 328 20.68 27.77 3.26
N LEU A 329 19.76 26.86 2.94
CA LEU A 329 18.44 27.16 2.39
C LEU A 329 17.40 27.16 3.51
N VAL A 330 16.82 28.31 3.80
CA VAL A 330 15.94 28.54 4.93
C VAL A 330 14.51 28.78 4.45
N ALA A 331 13.59 27.86 4.74
CA ALA A 331 12.16 28.06 4.55
C ALA A 331 11.61 28.99 5.65
N VAL A 332 11.03 30.13 5.28
CA VAL A 332 10.48 31.10 6.21
C VAL A 332 8.96 31.14 6.07
N ALA A 333 8.25 30.85 7.17
CA ALA A 333 6.80 30.88 7.23
C ALA A 333 6.33 32.10 8.05
N PRO A 334 5.29 32.82 7.60
CA PRO A 334 4.68 33.90 8.38
C PRO A 334 3.99 33.37 9.63
N THR A 335 4.12 34.09 10.75
CA THR A 335 3.43 33.83 12.01
C THR A 335 2.02 34.42 12.05
N ALA A 336 1.62 35.19 11.05
CA ALA A 336 0.30 35.82 10.99
C ALA A 336 -0.81 34.77 10.88
N GLY A 337 -1.78 34.82 11.80
CA GLY A 337 -2.92 33.93 11.88
C GLY A 337 -2.89 32.98 13.08
N GLY A 338 -3.93 32.18 13.24
CA GLY A 338 -4.01 31.22 14.33
C GLY A 338 -3.04 30.03 14.16
N PRO A 339 -2.85 29.18 15.20
CA PRO A 339 -1.87 28.07 15.20
C PRO A 339 -2.01 27.12 14.01
N ALA A 340 -3.23 26.85 13.57
CA ALA A 340 -3.50 26.00 12.41
C ALA A 340 -2.98 26.61 11.10
N ARG A 341 -3.11 27.93 10.94
CA ARG A 341 -2.59 28.65 9.75
C ARG A 341 -1.06 28.69 9.74
N VAL A 342 -0.44 28.89 10.89
CA VAL A 342 1.02 28.84 11.02
C VAL A 342 1.56 27.45 10.65
N ALA A 343 0.90 26.36 11.08
CA ALA A 343 1.28 25.01 10.72
C ALA A 343 1.16 24.76 9.20
N LEU A 344 0.08 25.22 8.56
CA LEU A 344 -0.11 25.15 7.12
C LEU A 344 0.99 25.91 6.37
N ASN A 345 1.26 27.17 6.77
CA ASN A 345 2.30 28.00 6.17
C ASN A 345 3.68 27.35 6.32
N THR A 346 3.98 26.74 7.48
CA THR A 346 5.24 26.03 7.71
C THR A 346 5.41 24.83 6.79
N THR A 347 4.33 24.08 6.57
CA THR A 347 4.33 22.93 5.64
C THR A 347 4.51 23.41 4.20
N GLN A 348 3.85 24.48 3.83
CA GLN A 348 3.93 25.04 2.48
C GLN A 348 5.32 25.66 2.20
N SER A 349 5.89 26.42 3.12
CA SER A 349 7.22 27.00 2.95
C SER A 349 8.30 25.94 2.81
N ARG A 350 8.17 24.78 3.50
CA ARG A 350 9.07 23.63 3.31
C ARG A 350 8.96 23.05 1.91
N ARG A 351 7.74 22.83 1.38
CA ARG A 351 7.55 22.34 0.01
C ARG A 351 8.15 23.28 -1.04
N LEU A 352 8.04 24.59 -0.81
CA LEU A 352 8.67 25.61 -1.67
C LEU A 352 10.19 25.56 -1.60
N ALA A 353 10.77 25.38 -0.41
CA ALA A 353 12.21 25.19 -0.24
C ALA A 353 12.71 23.90 -0.93
N ASP A 354 11.95 22.81 -0.85
CA ASP A 354 12.27 21.57 -1.57
C ASP A 354 12.22 21.77 -3.10
N GLY A 355 11.32 22.61 -3.61
CA GLY A 355 11.27 23.03 -5.00
C GLY A 355 12.51 23.83 -5.42
N VAL A 356 12.92 24.80 -4.58
CA VAL A 356 14.14 25.60 -4.82
C VAL A 356 15.40 24.71 -4.76
N LEU A 357 15.47 23.76 -3.82
CA LEU A 357 16.57 22.79 -3.73
C LEU A 357 16.68 21.97 -5.02
N ARG A 358 15.56 21.46 -5.56
CA ARG A 358 15.56 20.73 -6.83
C ARG A 358 16.10 21.61 -7.97
N SER A 359 15.65 22.86 -8.05
CA SER A 359 16.17 23.78 -9.05
C SER A 359 17.69 24.02 -8.91
N LEU A 360 18.24 24.07 -7.68
CA LEU A 360 19.68 24.16 -7.44
C LEU A 360 20.42 22.91 -7.92
N VAL A 361 19.86 21.74 -7.66
CA VAL A 361 20.44 20.47 -8.12
C VAL A 361 20.39 20.34 -9.64
N ASP A 362 19.27 20.73 -10.27
CA ASP A 362 19.11 20.76 -11.73
C ASP A 362 20.11 21.73 -12.41
N MET A 363 20.49 22.78 -11.71
CA MET A 363 21.53 23.73 -12.14
C MET A 363 22.98 23.23 -11.89
N GLY A 364 23.15 22.02 -11.32
CA GLY A 364 24.45 21.37 -11.13
C GLY A 364 25.06 21.54 -9.72
N LEU A 365 24.34 22.10 -8.75
CA LEU A 365 24.84 22.19 -7.37
C LEU A 365 24.56 20.85 -6.64
N PRO A 366 25.60 20.14 -6.11
CA PRO A 366 25.39 18.90 -5.38
C PRO A 366 24.52 19.11 -4.12
N ALA A 367 23.56 18.21 -3.86
CA ALA A 367 22.62 18.33 -2.76
C ALA A 367 23.29 18.30 -1.36
N ASP A 368 24.47 17.69 -1.24
CA ASP A 368 25.27 17.64 -0.02
C ASP A 368 25.89 19.01 0.37
N ARG A 369 25.92 19.94 -0.56
CA ARG A 369 26.39 21.35 -0.31
C ARG A 369 25.27 22.27 0.14
N VAL A 370 24.02 21.82 0.20
CA VAL A 370 22.88 22.65 0.59
C VAL A 370 22.21 22.08 1.84
N ALA A 371 22.30 22.81 2.95
CA ALA A 371 21.58 22.45 4.17
C ALA A 371 20.20 23.13 4.16
N VAL A 372 19.12 22.35 4.28
CA VAL A 372 17.74 22.86 4.32
C VAL A 372 17.29 22.99 5.76
N SER A 373 16.78 24.16 6.12
CA SER A 373 16.19 24.42 7.44
C SER A 373 14.90 25.22 7.33
N GLY A 374 14.17 25.37 8.44
CA GLY A 374 12.93 26.15 8.45
C GLY A 374 12.80 26.98 9.70
N ARG A 375 12.24 28.18 9.56
CA ARG A 375 11.90 29.07 10.67
C ARG A 375 10.57 29.76 10.45
N THR A 376 9.96 30.25 11.50
CA THR A 376 8.83 31.17 11.43
C THR A 376 9.32 32.58 11.64
N SER A 377 8.67 33.60 11.04
CA SER A 377 9.01 34.97 11.16
C SER A 377 7.73 35.83 11.17
N ASP A 378 7.70 36.78 12.10
CA ASP A 378 6.64 37.81 12.21
C ASP A 378 6.84 38.94 11.19
N ALA A 379 8.05 39.09 10.69
CA ALA A 379 8.37 40.05 9.63
C ALA A 379 7.94 39.55 8.23
N ALA A 380 7.78 38.24 8.05
CA ALA A 380 7.34 37.65 6.78
C ALA A 380 5.82 37.79 6.65
N ARG A 381 5.36 38.34 5.53
CA ARG A 381 3.92 38.43 5.21
C ARG A 381 3.44 37.21 4.43
N GLU A 382 4.34 36.57 3.73
CA GLU A 382 4.12 35.41 2.86
C GLU A 382 5.18 34.35 3.06
N ASN A 383 5.01 33.19 2.44
CA ASN A 383 6.04 32.15 2.49
C ASN A 383 7.26 32.61 1.68
N GLU A 384 8.42 32.58 2.31
CA GLU A 384 9.68 32.98 1.69
C GLU A 384 10.71 31.83 1.78
N VAL A 385 11.62 31.79 0.84
CA VAL A 385 12.81 30.93 0.88
C VAL A 385 14.05 31.78 0.77
N HIS A 386 14.93 31.71 1.76
CA HIS A 386 16.15 32.47 1.85
C HIS A 386 17.36 31.57 1.62
N LEU A 387 18.27 31.98 0.76
CA LEU A 387 19.55 31.31 0.52
C LEU A 387 20.68 32.09 1.18
N TYR A 388 21.46 31.47 2.03
CA TYR A 388 22.62 32.05 2.71
C TYR A 388 23.88 31.29 2.28
N LEU A 389 24.99 32.02 2.25
CA LEU A 389 26.34 31.47 2.15
C LEU A 389 26.80 31.01 3.54
N ARG A 390 27.34 29.81 3.62
CA ARG A 390 27.83 29.21 4.85
C ARG A 390 29.33 29.33 4.97
#